data_a0fbc22eb95115c7cf463b3a8ff84b94
#
_entry.id   a0fbc22eb95115c7cf463b3a8ff84b94
#
_cell.length_a   1.000
_cell.length_b   1.000
_cell.length_c   1.000
_cell.angle_alpha   90.00
_cell.angle_beta   90.00
_cell.angle_gamma   90.00
#
_symmetry.space_group_name_H-M   'P 1'
#
loop_
_entity.id
_entity.type
_entity.pdbx_description
1 polymer ?
#
loop_
_entity_poly.entity_id
_entity_poly.type
_entity_poly.pdbx_seq_one_letter_code
_entity_poly.pdbx_strand_id
1 'polypeptide(L)'
;MKSKFKIGIDYGGTKIEGILLDQDGKQLERKRYSYERNYLSGIETVKKLVDEFDKISEEVCSVGVGIPGFSSRQTGIITNANSLWLNDKPFKKDLELALNREVRLMNDANCFTLSEAVDGAGKDYKSIFGIIIGTGFGGGLSYNKSIIEGSNQIAGDWGHQPLPYPTKEEQETKISCPSNNCGRPLCAEQFMSGIGFKDRFNQKYDTNFTSEEIVKLDLEKDPRANLELGLYEDRMARLMAVMIGIFDPDAIILGGGMSNIDRFYKNIPSLIPKYTFSNKVETKVLKNLHGDSSGVRGAAWLWNNV
;
A
#
# COMPACT_ATOMS: atom_id res chain seq x y z
N MET A 1 13.04 -8.88 -27.73
CA MET A 1 13.16 -9.96 -26.72
C MET A 1 12.79 -9.37 -25.39
N LYS A 2 12.07 -10.13 -24.53
CA LYS A 2 11.82 -9.66 -23.14
C LYS A 2 13.14 -9.74 -22.38
N SER A 3 13.49 -8.67 -21.66
CA SER A 3 14.64 -8.69 -20.73
C SER A 3 14.43 -9.75 -19.65
N LYS A 4 15.51 -10.46 -19.29
CA LYS A 4 15.51 -11.39 -18.16
C LYS A 4 15.51 -10.67 -16.82
N PHE A 5 15.86 -9.38 -16.83
CA PHE A 5 15.94 -8.54 -15.64
C PHE A 5 14.81 -7.52 -15.59
N LYS A 6 14.37 -7.22 -14.39
CA LYS A 6 13.26 -6.31 -14.12
C LYS A 6 13.71 -5.25 -13.12
N ILE A 7 13.51 -4.00 -13.48
CA ILE A 7 13.70 -2.87 -12.59
C ILE A 7 12.35 -2.48 -12.02
N GLY A 8 12.26 -2.43 -10.69
CA GLY A 8 11.16 -1.79 -9.99
C GLY A 8 11.63 -0.46 -9.41
N ILE A 9 10.79 0.54 -9.50
CA ILE A 9 10.99 1.85 -8.89
C ILE A 9 9.80 2.15 -7.97
N ASP A 10 10.07 2.55 -6.74
CA ASP A 10 9.10 3.13 -5.82
C ASP A 10 9.34 4.64 -5.75
N TYR A 11 8.42 5.42 -6.31
CA TYR A 11 8.50 6.86 -6.39
C TYR A 11 7.86 7.50 -5.15
N GLY A 12 8.60 7.58 -4.06
CA GLY A 12 8.16 8.21 -2.82
C GLY A 12 8.27 9.73 -2.82
N GLY A 13 7.65 10.38 -1.85
CA GLY A 13 7.63 11.85 -1.72
C GLY A 13 8.97 12.49 -1.30
N THR A 14 9.92 11.74 -0.76
CA THR A 14 11.22 12.26 -0.27
C THR A 14 12.41 11.51 -0.84
N LYS A 15 12.19 10.26 -1.23
CA LYS A 15 13.20 9.34 -1.74
C LYS A 15 12.59 8.52 -2.84
N ILE A 16 13.41 8.16 -3.82
CA ILE A 16 13.08 7.20 -4.87
C ILE A 16 13.94 5.98 -4.63
N GLU A 17 13.30 4.82 -4.59
CA GLU A 17 13.95 3.54 -4.39
C GLU A 17 13.86 2.71 -5.66
N GLY A 18 14.94 2.02 -5.98
CA GLY A 18 15.00 1.11 -7.10
C GLY A 18 15.48 -0.28 -6.66
N ILE A 19 14.97 -1.31 -7.32
CA ILE A 19 15.39 -2.69 -7.18
C ILE A 19 15.65 -3.31 -8.55
N LEU A 20 16.69 -4.13 -8.65
CA LEU A 20 16.97 -4.97 -9.79
C LEU A 20 16.69 -6.42 -9.42
N LEU A 21 15.78 -7.06 -10.13
CA LEU A 21 15.45 -8.48 -9.99
C LEU A 21 15.87 -9.27 -11.22
N ASP A 22 16.31 -10.51 -11.03
CA ASP A 22 16.44 -11.49 -12.11
C ASP A 22 15.06 -12.06 -12.51
N GLN A 23 15.05 -12.98 -13.46
CA GLN A 23 13.84 -13.63 -13.97
C GLN A 23 13.04 -14.36 -12.88
N ASP A 24 13.72 -14.89 -11.87
CA ASP A 24 13.16 -15.71 -10.78
C ASP A 24 12.76 -14.86 -9.56
N GLY A 25 12.98 -13.54 -9.63
CA GLY A 25 12.66 -12.60 -8.57
C GLY A 25 13.75 -12.46 -7.50
N LYS A 26 14.93 -13.01 -7.74
CA LYS A 26 16.05 -12.80 -6.83
C LYS A 26 16.54 -11.36 -6.95
N GLN A 27 16.64 -10.69 -5.82
CA GLN A 27 17.22 -9.34 -5.76
C GLN A 27 18.71 -9.38 -6.05
N LEU A 28 19.13 -8.64 -7.07
CA LEU A 28 20.54 -8.47 -7.44
C LEU A 28 21.10 -7.19 -6.84
N GLU A 29 20.33 -6.11 -6.86
CA GLU A 29 20.74 -4.81 -6.33
C GLU A 29 19.52 -4.04 -5.81
N ARG A 30 19.74 -3.15 -4.84
CA ARG A 30 18.75 -2.21 -4.31
C ARG A 30 19.42 -0.90 -3.95
N LYS A 31 18.88 0.21 -4.45
CA LYS A 31 19.41 1.54 -4.21
C LYS A 31 18.30 2.52 -3.88
N ARG A 32 18.63 3.53 -3.08
CA ARG A 32 17.70 4.56 -2.65
C ARG A 32 18.38 5.90 -2.71
N TYR A 33 17.76 6.87 -3.41
CA TYR A 33 18.27 8.23 -3.53
C TYR A 33 17.26 9.25 -3.01
N SER A 34 17.76 10.24 -2.28
CA SER A 34 17.01 11.47 -2.03
C SER A 34 17.05 12.35 -3.27
N TYR A 35 16.01 13.13 -3.49
CA TYR A 35 15.92 14.05 -4.62
C TYR A 35 15.25 15.36 -4.20
N GLU A 36 15.43 16.40 -4.97
CA GLU A 36 14.66 17.64 -4.79
C GLU A 36 13.20 17.37 -5.10
N ARG A 37 12.29 17.87 -4.25
CA ARG A 37 10.85 17.62 -4.36
C ARG A 37 10.24 18.40 -5.52
N ASN A 38 10.70 18.14 -6.72
CA ASN A 38 10.18 18.71 -7.96
C ASN A 38 10.13 17.64 -9.06
N TYR A 39 9.39 17.96 -10.11
CA TYR A 39 9.06 17.02 -11.18
C TYR A 39 10.28 16.53 -11.96
N LEU A 40 11.16 17.48 -12.35
CA LEU A 40 12.32 17.17 -13.19
C LEU A 40 13.38 16.37 -12.44
N SER A 41 13.71 16.76 -11.21
CA SER A 41 14.64 16.01 -10.37
C SER A 41 14.16 14.59 -10.09
N GLY A 42 12.85 14.38 -9.99
CA GLY A 42 12.27 13.04 -9.87
C GLY A 42 12.54 12.17 -11.10
N ILE A 43 12.30 12.68 -12.31
CA ILE A 43 12.58 11.98 -13.56
C ILE A 43 14.08 11.67 -13.71
N GLU A 44 14.96 12.64 -13.43
CA GLU A 44 16.40 12.48 -13.47
C GLU A 44 16.90 11.40 -12.50
N THR A 45 16.31 11.34 -11.30
CA THR A 45 16.66 10.34 -10.30
C THR A 45 16.23 8.94 -10.73
N VAL A 46 15.02 8.80 -11.31
CA VAL A 46 14.58 7.52 -11.89
C VAL A 46 15.52 7.10 -13.02
N LYS A 47 15.86 8.04 -13.94
CA LYS A 47 16.80 7.76 -15.03
C LYS A 47 18.15 7.28 -14.51
N LYS A 48 18.70 7.95 -13.51
CA LYS A 48 19.96 7.56 -12.88
C LYS A 48 19.92 6.13 -12.35
N LEU A 49 18.86 5.76 -11.62
CA LEU A 49 18.68 4.41 -11.09
C LEU A 49 18.62 3.36 -12.19
N VAL A 50 17.84 3.66 -13.25
CA VAL A 50 17.68 2.75 -14.40
C VAL A 50 19.00 2.56 -15.13
N ASP A 51 19.73 3.65 -15.44
CA ASP A 51 21.02 3.60 -16.11
C ASP A 51 22.09 2.80 -15.31
N GLU A 52 22.04 2.89 -13.97
CA GLU A 52 22.91 2.12 -13.08
C GLU A 52 22.55 0.63 -13.08
N PHE A 53 21.28 0.27 -13.06
CA PHE A 53 20.82 -1.12 -13.05
C PHE A 53 21.04 -1.80 -14.43
N ASP A 54 20.84 -1.09 -15.53
CA ASP A 54 21.17 -1.58 -16.87
C ASP A 54 22.67 -1.91 -17.00
N LYS A 55 23.55 -1.11 -16.39
CA LYS A 55 25.00 -1.39 -16.35
C LYS A 55 25.33 -2.65 -15.53
N ILE A 56 24.59 -2.90 -14.44
CA ILE A 56 24.78 -4.09 -13.58
C ILE A 56 24.31 -5.35 -14.28
N SER A 57 23.19 -5.29 -14.99
CA SER A 57 22.61 -6.43 -15.72
C SER A 57 23.25 -6.67 -17.08
N GLU A 58 24.00 -5.69 -17.60
CA GLU A 58 24.54 -5.66 -18.98
C GLU A 58 23.45 -5.77 -20.06
N GLU A 59 22.20 -5.49 -19.72
CA GLU A 59 21.02 -5.54 -20.59
C GLU A 59 20.13 -4.30 -20.40
N VAL A 60 19.30 -4.01 -21.41
CA VAL A 60 18.20 -3.05 -21.29
C VAL A 60 17.03 -3.72 -20.56
N CYS A 61 16.87 -3.39 -19.27
CA CYS A 61 15.87 -4.00 -18.41
C CYS A 61 14.45 -3.47 -18.69
N SER A 62 13.43 -4.27 -18.35
CA SER A 62 12.06 -3.78 -18.24
C SER A 62 11.91 -2.91 -17.00
N VAL A 63 11.13 -1.81 -17.09
CA VAL A 63 10.97 -0.84 -16.00
C VAL A 63 9.51 -0.72 -15.59
N GLY A 64 9.24 -0.97 -14.30
CA GLY A 64 7.97 -0.68 -13.66
C GLY A 64 8.15 0.35 -12.56
N VAL A 65 7.16 1.23 -12.37
CA VAL A 65 7.20 2.32 -11.39
C VAL A 65 5.93 2.34 -10.57
N GLY A 66 6.09 2.21 -9.26
CA GLY A 66 5.04 2.48 -8.28
C GLY A 66 4.99 3.97 -7.95
N ILE A 67 3.80 4.55 -7.96
CA ILE A 67 3.58 5.97 -7.69
C ILE A 67 2.50 6.17 -6.64
N PRO A 68 2.58 7.22 -5.82
CA PRO A 68 1.44 7.67 -5.04
C PRO A 68 0.40 8.26 -6.01
N GLY A 69 -0.86 7.86 -5.89
CA GLY A 69 -1.93 8.32 -6.79
C GLY A 69 -2.15 7.42 -8.01
N PHE A 70 -2.83 7.95 -9.03
CA PHE A 70 -3.33 7.18 -10.16
C PHE A 70 -3.01 7.88 -11.50
N SER A 71 -2.82 7.09 -12.55
CA SER A 71 -2.68 7.61 -13.93
C SER A 71 -3.99 7.40 -14.68
N SER A 72 -4.60 8.45 -15.18
CA SER A 72 -5.84 8.34 -15.96
C SER A 72 -5.61 7.53 -17.25
N ARG A 73 -6.43 6.51 -17.51
CA ARG A 73 -6.36 5.72 -18.76
C ARG A 73 -6.64 6.56 -20.01
N GLN A 74 -7.48 7.58 -19.88
CA GLN A 74 -7.89 8.41 -21.02
C GLN A 74 -6.83 9.44 -21.38
N THR A 75 -6.23 10.08 -20.37
CA THR A 75 -5.33 11.22 -20.57
C THR A 75 -3.86 10.94 -20.26
N GLY A 76 -3.57 9.86 -19.51
CA GLY A 76 -2.22 9.57 -18.99
C GLY A 76 -1.74 10.53 -17.90
N ILE A 77 -2.64 11.42 -17.43
CA ILE A 77 -2.32 12.42 -16.42
C ILE A 77 -2.42 11.83 -15.02
N ILE A 78 -1.47 12.17 -14.16
CA ILE A 78 -1.47 11.74 -12.76
C ILE A 78 -2.48 12.56 -11.96
N THR A 79 -3.22 11.89 -11.08
CA THR A 79 -4.19 12.50 -10.16
C THR A 79 -4.07 11.90 -8.75
N ASN A 80 -4.50 12.66 -7.75
CA ASN A 80 -4.54 12.26 -6.34
C ASN A 80 -3.20 11.79 -5.76
N ALA A 81 -2.08 12.27 -6.33
CA ALA A 81 -0.77 11.97 -5.78
C ALA A 81 -0.48 12.84 -4.54
N ASN A 82 0.01 12.21 -3.46
CA ASN A 82 0.51 12.92 -2.29
C ASN A 82 1.79 13.71 -2.60
N SER A 83 2.57 13.28 -3.60
CA SER A 83 3.65 14.04 -4.21
C SER A 83 3.06 15.06 -5.19
N LEU A 84 2.67 16.23 -4.69
CA LEU A 84 1.84 17.21 -5.40
C LEU A 84 2.40 17.63 -6.77
N TRP A 85 3.72 17.61 -6.97
CA TRP A 85 4.38 17.95 -8.24
C TRP A 85 4.15 16.92 -9.35
N LEU A 86 3.61 15.74 -9.03
CA LEU A 86 3.19 14.74 -10.02
C LEU A 86 1.80 15.03 -10.59
N ASN A 87 0.92 15.68 -9.82
CA ASN A 87 -0.44 15.94 -10.26
C ASN A 87 -0.46 16.81 -11.51
N ASP A 88 -1.41 16.53 -12.39
CA ASP A 88 -1.62 17.20 -13.67
C ASP A 88 -0.44 17.05 -14.67
N LYS A 89 0.43 16.05 -14.47
CA LYS A 89 1.58 15.76 -15.33
C LYS A 89 1.43 14.45 -16.10
N PRO A 90 1.92 14.37 -17.36
CA PRO A 90 1.94 13.15 -18.16
C PRO A 90 3.16 12.28 -17.81
N PHE A 91 3.31 11.93 -16.53
CA PHE A 91 4.53 11.37 -15.95
C PHE A 91 5.02 10.10 -16.66
N LYS A 92 4.10 9.20 -17.07
CA LYS A 92 4.46 8.00 -17.84
C LYS A 92 5.18 8.38 -19.14
N LYS A 93 4.57 9.27 -19.93
CA LYS A 93 5.11 9.71 -21.22
C LYS A 93 6.49 10.35 -21.07
N ASP A 94 6.65 11.20 -20.06
CA ASP A 94 7.91 11.91 -19.83
C ASP A 94 9.02 10.95 -19.36
N LEU A 95 8.69 9.94 -18.55
CA LEU A 95 9.62 8.86 -18.21
C LEU A 95 9.99 8.02 -19.43
N GLU A 96 9.04 7.64 -20.28
CA GLU A 96 9.30 6.87 -21.49
C GLU A 96 10.23 7.62 -22.44
N LEU A 97 10.07 8.94 -22.58
CA LEU A 97 10.97 9.80 -23.35
C LEU A 97 12.37 9.85 -22.71
N ALA A 98 12.47 10.04 -21.40
CA ALA A 98 13.74 10.14 -20.69
C ALA A 98 14.54 8.82 -20.72
N LEU A 99 13.86 7.68 -20.67
CA LEU A 99 14.45 6.34 -20.64
C LEU A 99 14.57 5.70 -22.03
N ASN A 100 13.94 6.28 -23.07
CA ASN A 100 13.83 5.73 -24.42
C ASN A 100 13.34 4.28 -24.45
N ARG A 101 12.32 3.96 -23.62
CA ARG A 101 11.69 2.64 -23.52
C ARG A 101 10.30 2.72 -22.92
N GLU A 102 9.51 1.65 -23.10
CA GLU A 102 8.22 1.52 -22.44
C GLU A 102 8.36 1.43 -20.92
N VAL A 103 7.47 2.11 -20.18
CA VAL A 103 7.38 2.08 -18.73
C VAL A 103 5.98 1.65 -18.30
N ARG A 104 5.88 0.82 -17.29
CA ARG A 104 4.61 0.51 -16.64
C ARG A 104 4.48 1.27 -15.33
N LEU A 105 3.38 2.01 -15.19
CA LEU A 105 3.05 2.70 -13.94
C LEU A 105 1.92 1.97 -13.21
N MET A 106 1.99 1.98 -11.90
CA MET A 106 0.95 1.46 -11.02
C MET A 106 0.92 2.25 -9.70
N ASN A 107 -0.25 2.30 -9.05
CA ASN A 107 -0.35 2.80 -7.68
C ASN A 107 0.48 1.95 -6.71
N ASP A 108 1.05 2.57 -5.69
CA ASP A 108 1.95 1.93 -4.70
C ASP A 108 1.28 0.78 -3.91
N ALA A 109 0.01 0.93 -3.52
CA ALA A 109 -0.74 -0.14 -2.84
C ALA A 109 -1.00 -1.35 -3.76
N ASN A 110 -1.23 -1.11 -5.05
CA ASN A 110 -1.33 -2.16 -6.05
C ASN A 110 0.03 -2.84 -6.28
N CYS A 111 1.13 -2.09 -6.31
CA CYS A 111 2.48 -2.66 -6.37
C CYS A 111 2.75 -3.55 -5.15
N PHE A 112 2.43 -3.10 -3.94
CA PHE A 112 2.51 -3.92 -2.74
C PHE A 112 1.74 -5.23 -2.90
N THR A 113 0.48 -5.14 -3.32
CA THR A 113 -0.40 -6.31 -3.49
C THR A 113 0.15 -7.28 -4.54
N LEU A 114 0.68 -6.76 -5.65
CA LEU A 114 1.27 -7.58 -6.71
C LEU A 114 2.51 -8.33 -6.22
N SER A 115 3.39 -7.67 -5.49
CA SER A 115 4.56 -8.30 -4.89
C SER A 115 4.15 -9.49 -4.01
N GLU A 116 3.23 -9.25 -3.09
CA GLU A 116 2.78 -10.29 -2.17
C GLU A 116 2.04 -11.44 -2.89
N ALA A 117 1.37 -11.14 -4.01
CA ALA A 117 0.71 -12.15 -4.84
C ALA A 117 1.67 -12.99 -5.68
N VAL A 118 2.77 -12.41 -6.17
CA VAL A 118 3.68 -13.10 -7.10
C VAL A 118 4.67 -13.97 -6.35
N ASP A 119 5.39 -13.40 -5.39
CA ASP A 119 6.49 -14.07 -4.68
C ASP A 119 6.51 -13.82 -3.16
N GLY A 120 5.47 -13.17 -2.61
CA GLY A 120 5.33 -12.89 -1.20
C GLY A 120 4.45 -13.88 -0.42
N ALA A 121 3.82 -13.40 0.65
CA ALA A 121 2.98 -14.20 1.55
C ALA A 121 1.74 -14.78 0.86
N GLY A 122 1.32 -14.18 -0.24
CA GLY A 122 0.15 -14.58 -1.03
C GLY A 122 0.42 -15.49 -2.20
N LYS A 123 1.66 -15.89 -2.47
CA LYS A 123 2.06 -16.59 -3.70
C LYS A 123 1.29 -17.88 -4.02
N ASP A 124 0.77 -18.54 -2.99
CA ASP A 124 0.04 -19.81 -3.08
C ASP A 124 -1.49 -19.62 -3.12
N TYR A 125 -1.97 -18.36 -3.06
CA TYR A 125 -3.39 -18.01 -3.10
C TYR A 125 -3.77 -17.41 -4.44
N LYS A 126 -5.02 -17.65 -4.85
CA LYS A 126 -5.53 -17.21 -6.14
C LYS A 126 -6.05 -15.79 -6.10
N SER A 127 -6.76 -15.43 -5.05
CA SER A 127 -7.36 -14.12 -4.83
C SER A 127 -6.81 -13.47 -3.56
N ILE A 128 -6.31 -12.24 -3.68
CA ILE A 128 -5.64 -11.53 -2.59
C ILE A 128 -6.19 -10.11 -2.49
N PHE A 129 -6.40 -9.68 -1.26
CA PHE A 129 -6.55 -8.28 -0.92
C PHE A 129 -5.36 -7.81 -0.09
N GLY A 130 -4.52 -6.96 -0.68
CA GLY A 130 -3.41 -6.32 0.03
C GLY A 130 -3.88 -5.05 0.74
N ILE A 131 -3.49 -4.87 2.00
CA ILE A 131 -3.81 -3.69 2.80
C ILE A 131 -2.50 -3.05 3.25
N ILE A 132 -2.29 -1.78 2.91
CA ILE A 132 -1.19 -0.98 3.43
C ILE A 132 -1.69 -0.09 4.56
N ILE A 133 -1.02 -0.18 5.72
CA ILE A 133 -1.31 0.57 6.93
C ILE A 133 -0.04 1.32 7.34
N GLY A 134 0.10 2.53 6.82
CA GLY A 134 1.24 3.42 7.08
C GLY A 134 0.77 4.81 7.49
N THR A 135 1.37 5.84 6.91
CA THR A 135 0.92 7.24 7.02
C THR A 135 -0.54 7.37 6.57
N GLY A 136 -0.90 6.68 5.48
CA GLY A 136 -2.26 6.52 4.99
C GLY A 136 -2.78 5.09 5.20
N PHE A 137 -3.95 4.82 4.61
CA PHE A 137 -4.63 3.53 4.63
C PHE A 137 -5.19 3.22 3.25
N GLY A 138 -4.59 2.24 2.57
CA GLY A 138 -4.95 1.86 1.20
C GLY A 138 -4.97 0.37 0.98
N GLY A 139 -5.27 -0.06 -0.24
CA GLY A 139 -5.25 -1.47 -0.59
C GLY A 139 -5.24 -1.69 -2.09
N GLY A 140 -5.08 -2.95 -2.47
CA GLY A 140 -5.12 -3.42 -3.85
C GLY A 140 -5.72 -4.82 -3.94
N LEU A 141 -6.23 -5.15 -5.11
CA LEU A 141 -6.86 -6.43 -5.40
C LEU A 141 -6.04 -7.19 -6.43
N SER A 142 -5.73 -8.45 -6.15
CA SER A 142 -5.08 -9.35 -7.11
C SER A 142 -5.88 -10.63 -7.30
N TYR A 143 -5.98 -11.07 -8.54
CA TYR A 143 -6.54 -12.36 -8.93
C TYR A 143 -5.61 -13.04 -9.93
N ASN A 144 -5.25 -14.29 -9.67
CA ASN A 144 -4.28 -15.04 -10.47
C ASN A 144 -2.98 -14.26 -10.72
N LYS A 145 -2.42 -13.65 -9.67
CA LYS A 145 -1.17 -12.86 -9.72
C LYS A 145 -1.22 -11.66 -10.67
N SER A 146 -2.42 -11.15 -10.94
CA SER A 146 -2.65 -9.95 -11.75
C SER A 146 -3.48 -8.95 -10.96
N ILE A 147 -3.13 -7.68 -11.04
CA ILE A 147 -3.86 -6.61 -10.35
C ILE A 147 -5.21 -6.36 -11.05
N ILE A 148 -6.24 -6.22 -10.25
CA ILE A 148 -7.55 -5.73 -10.69
C ILE A 148 -7.55 -4.21 -10.52
N GLU A 149 -7.31 -3.48 -11.60
CA GLU A 149 -7.33 -2.01 -11.56
C GLU A 149 -8.74 -1.41 -11.60
N GLY A 150 -9.68 -2.15 -12.20
CA GLY A 150 -11.04 -1.65 -12.47
C GLY A 150 -11.10 -0.61 -13.59
N SER A 151 -12.33 -0.22 -13.97
CA SER A 151 -12.56 0.75 -15.05
C SER A 151 -12.08 2.16 -14.69
N ASN A 152 -12.14 2.52 -13.41
CA ASN A 152 -11.75 3.82 -12.89
C ASN A 152 -10.32 3.84 -12.32
N GLN A 153 -9.60 2.73 -12.39
CA GLN A 153 -8.24 2.54 -11.83
C GLN A 153 -8.11 2.78 -10.32
N ILE A 154 -9.20 2.63 -9.59
CA ILE A 154 -9.29 2.82 -8.13
C ILE A 154 -9.76 1.56 -7.40
N ALA A 155 -9.73 0.39 -8.05
CA ALA A 155 -10.11 -0.85 -7.38
C ALA A 155 -9.13 -1.15 -6.24
N GLY A 156 -9.69 -1.39 -5.05
CA GLY A 156 -8.90 -1.57 -3.83
C GLY A 156 -8.59 -0.28 -3.06
N ASP A 157 -8.88 0.91 -3.61
CA ASP A 157 -8.78 2.19 -2.90
C ASP A 157 -9.96 2.37 -1.94
N TRP A 158 -9.93 1.62 -0.87
CA TRP A 158 -11.01 1.53 0.10
C TRP A 158 -10.82 2.42 1.34
N GLY A 159 -9.63 3.00 1.49
CA GLY A 159 -9.27 3.79 2.66
C GLY A 159 -10.17 5.01 2.89
N HIS A 160 -10.75 5.54 1.82
CA HIS A 160 -11.65 6.69 1.88
C HIS A 160 -13.15 6.32 1.91
N GLN A 161 -13.50 5.07 2.13
CA GLN A 161 -14.86 4.65 2.38
C GLN A 161 -15.27 4.95 3.83
N PRO A 162 -16.57 5.11 4.12
CA PRO A 162 -17.04 5.25 5.49
C PRO A 162 -16.72 4.01 6.33
N LEU A 163 -16.36 4.20 7.59
CA LEU A 163 -16.19 3.11 8.54
C LEU A 163 -17.52 2.34 8.70
N PRO A 164 -17.56 1.02 8.47
CA PRO A 164 -18.78 0.23 8.61
C PRO A 164 -19.24 0.16 10.06
N TYR A 165 -20.57 0.16 10.27
CA TYR A 165 -21.20 0.00 11.58
C TYR A 165 -20.58 0.86 12.67
N PRO A 166 -20.46 2.20 12.47
CA PRO A 166 -19.78 3.05 13.43
C PRO A 166 -20.54 3.12 14.76
N THR A 167 -19.80 3.04 15.86
CA THR A 167 -20.36 3.26 17.20
C THR A 167 -20.75 4.73 17.37
N LYS A 168 -21.52 5.04 18.41
CA LYS A 168 -21.89 6.43 18.72
C LYS A 168 -20.66 7.30 18.98
N GLU A 169 -19.64 6.81 19.71
CA GLU A 169 -18.39 7.51 19.96
C GLU A 169 -17.62 7.79 18.65
N GLU A 170 -17.63 6.82 17.72
CA GLU A 170 -16.98 7.02 16.41
C GLU A 170 -17.72 8.05 15.54
N GLN A 171 -19.04 8.10 15.60
CA GLN A 171 -19.85 9.11 14.89
C GLN A 171 -19.64 10.52 15.43
N GLU A 172 -19.35 10.67 16.70
CA GLU A 172 -19.13 11.96 17.37
C GLU A 172 -17.66 12.44 17.31
N THR A 173 -16.78 11.70 16.58
CA THR A 173 -15.35 12.04 16.50
C THR A 173 -15.13 13.42 15.86
N LYS A 174 -14.19 14.18 16.44
CA LYS A 174 -13.74 15.48 15.90
C LYS A 174 -12.46 15.37 15.07
N ILE A 175 -11.88 14.16 14.96
CA ILE A 175 -10.66 13.94 14.20
C ILE A 175 -11.01 13.91 12.72
N SER A 176 -10.28 14.66 11.90
CA SER A 176 -10.42 14.67 10.45
C SER A 176 -9.61 13.55 9.81
N CYS A 177 -9.94 13.20 8.56
CA CYS A 177 -9.11 12.34 7.75
C CYS A 177 -7.72 12.98 7.54
N PRO A 178 -6.60 12.25 7.71
CA PRO A 178 -5.26 12.79 7.52
C PRO A 178 -4.99 13.28 6.10
N SER A 179 -5.66 12.72 5.11
CA SER A 179 -5.56 13.16 3.72
C SER A 179 -6.28 14.49 3.51
N ASN A 180 -5.53 15.54 3.21
CA ASN A 180 -6.01 16.92 3.10
C ASN A 180 -7.20 17.12 2.15
N ASN A 181 -7.37 16.26 1.15
CA ASN A 181 -8.40 16.38 0.12
C ASN A 181 -9.61 15.46 0.34
N CYS A 182 -9.65 14.69 1.43
CA CYS A 182 -10.70 13.70 1.61
C CYS A 182 -12.05 14.34 1.98
N GLY A 183 -12.11 15.15 3.02
CA GLY A 183 -13.33 15.84 3.50
C GLY A 183 -14.52 14.92 3.85
N ARG A 184 -14.37 13.60 3.77
CA ARG A 184 -15.46 12.64 3.99
C ARG A 184 -15.64 12.36 5.47
N PRO A 185 -16.87 12.37 5.98
CA PRO A 185 -17.15 12.00 7.35
C PRO A 185 -16.89 10.50 7.55
N LEU A 186 -16.39 10.12 8.72
CA LEU A 186 -16.16 8.73 9.11
C LEU A 186 -15.24 7.96 8.14
N CYS A 187 -14.36 8.64 7.43
CA CYS A 187 -13.42 8.05 6.52
C CYS A 187 -12.59 6.96 7.21
N ALA A 188 -12.50 5.77 6.63
CA ALA A 188 -11.76 4.64 7.23
C ALA A 188 -10.30 5.00 7.54
N GLU A 189 -9.61 5.77 6.67
CA GLU A 189 -8.24 6.23 6.91
C GLU A 189 -8.08 7.04 8.20
N GLN A 190 -9.08 7.82 8.58
CA GLN A 190 -9.12 8.58 9.83
C GLN A 190 -8.97 7.66 11.07
N PHE A 191 -9.42 6.42 10.97
CA PHE A 191 -9.41 5.45 12.07
C PHE A 191 -8.26 4.46 11.96
N MET A 192 -7.84 4.13 10.73
CA MET A 192 -7.00 2.97 10.44
C MET A 192 -5.57 3.33 10.03
N SER A 193 -5.30 4.56 9.57
CA SER A 193 -3.92 4.97 9.33
C SER A 193 -3.13 5.11 10.64
N GLY A 194 -1.81 4.99 10.57
CA GLY A 194 -0.95 5.22 11.73
C GLY A 194 -1.11 6.62 12.32
N ILE A 195 -1.28 7.65 11.46
CA ILE A 195 -1.55 9.03 11.89
C ILE A 195 -2.90 9.09 12.61
N GLY A 196 -3.97 8.57 12.02
CA GLY A 196 -5.29 8.60 12.61
C GLY A 196 -5.35 7.84 13.95
N PHE A 197 -4.68 6.70 14.05
CA PHE A 197 -4.56 5.94 15.31
C PHE A 197 -3.87 6.75 16.41
N LYS A 198 -2.71 7.31 16.10
CA LYS A 198 -1.93 8.16 17.02
C LYS A 198 -2.73 9.38 17.49
N ASP A 199 -3.35 10.09 16.55
CA ASP A 199 -4.07 11.33 16.87
C ASP A 199 -5.29 11.06 17.76
N ARG A 200 -6.01 9.94 17.55
CA ARG A 200 -7.11 9.51 18.41
C ARG A 200 -6.67 9.18 19.82
N PHE A 201 -5.58 8.43 19.95
CA PHE A 201 -5.00 8.10 21.24
C PHE A 201 -4.61 9.36 22.02
N ASN A 202 -3.83 10.24 21.37
CA ASN A 202 -3.31 11.45 21.97
C ASN A 202 -4.44 12.42 22.36
N GLN A 203 -5.45 12.58 21.53
CA GLN A 203 -6.60 13.43 21.86
C GLN A 203 -7.39 12.88 23.06
N LYS A 204 -7.58 11.57 23.14
CA LYS A 204 -8.37 10.93 24.19
C LYS A 204 -7.68 10.97 25.55
N TYR A 205 -6.37 10.83 25.56
CA TYR A 205 -5.58 10.67 26.82
C TYR A 205 -4.68 11.87 27.14
N ASP A 206 -4.80 12.97 26.39
CA ASP A 206 -3.99 14.19 26.55
C ASP A 206 -2.48 13.88 26.55
N THR A 207 -2.02 13.20 25.50
CA THR A 207 -0.64 12.74 25.33
C THR A 207 -0.08 13.17 23.98
N ASN A 208 1.21 12.86 23.72
CA ASN A 208 1.87 13.15 22.45
C ASN A 208 2.79 11.98 22.03
N PHE A 209 2.25 10.76 22.02
CA PHE A 209 2.96 9.57 21.61
C PHE A 209 2.92 9.37 20.11
N THR A 210 3.95 8.73 19.55
CA THR A 210 3.93 8.15 18.22
C THR A 210 3.13 6.83 18.21
N SER A 211 2.78 6.33 17.03
CA SER A 211 2.10 5.03 16.92
C SER A 211 2.95 3.89 17.50
N GLU A 212 4.27 3.94 17.27
CA GLU A 212 5.24 2.97 17.77
C GLU A 212 5.31 2.99 19.31
N GLU A 213 5.31 4.18 19.91
CA GLU A 213 5.29 4.33 21.37
C GLU A 213 4.00 3.79 21.98
N ILE A 214 2.84 4.03 21.35
CA ILE A 214 1.55 3.48 21.80
C ILE A 214 1.58 1.95 21.73
N VAL A 215 2.11 1.37 20.66
CA VAL A 215 2.27 -0.09 20.54
C VAL A 215 3.21 -0.63 21.63
N LYS A 216 4.28 0.08 21.94
CA LYS A 216 5.18 -0.30 23.02
C LYS A 216 4.49 -0.27 24.40
N LEU A 217 3.64 0.73 24.67
CA LEU A 217 2.82 0.79 25.88
C LEU A 217 1.91 -0.43 26.01
N ASP A 218 1.33 -0.94 24.91
CA ASP A 218 0.53 -2.18 24.95
C ASP A 218 1.39 -3.40 25.34
N LEU A 219 2.60 -3.51 24.83
CA LEU A 219 3.54 -4.56 25.22
C LEU A 219 3.92 -4.47 26.71
N GLU A 220 3.94 -3.27 27.27
CA GLU A 220 4.17 -2.95 28.68
C GLU A 220 2.86 -3.10 29.52
N LYS A 221 1.76 -3.54 28.89
CA LYS A 221 0.44 -3.78 29.50
C LYS A 221 -0.27 -2.51 29.99
N ASP A 222 -0.05 -1.38 29.35
CA ASP A 222 -0.84 -0.16 29.59
C ASP A 222 -2.29 -0.41 29.18
N PRO A 223 -3.26 -0.25 30.09
CA PRO A 223 -4.66 -0.55 29.80
C PRO A 223 -5.27 0.36 28.73
N ARG A 224 -4.76 1.59 28.58
CA ARG A 224 -5.23 2.54 27.56
C ARG A 224 -4.81 2.09 26.16
N ALA A 225 -3.54 1.72 26.01
CA ALA A 225 -3.01 1.22 24.72
C ALA A 225 -3.69 -0.10 24.35
N ASN A 226 -3.89 -1.00 25.30
CA ASN A 226 -4.60 -2.26 25.06
C ASN A 226 -6.04 -2.04 24.61
N LEU A 227 -6.77 -1.11 25.23
CA LEU A 227 -8.15 -0.76 24.84
C LEU A 227 -8.19 -0.19 23.41
N GLU A 228 -7.34 0.78 23.09
CA GLU A 228 -7.37 1.43 21.77
C GLU A 228 -6.93 0.50 20.65
N LEU A 229 -5.97 -0.40 20.89
CA LEU A 229 -5.62 -1.45 19.94
C LEU A 229 -6.76 -2.47 19.77
N GLY A 230 -7.48 -2.82 20.81
CA GLY A 230 -8.67 -3.67 20.72
C GLY A 230 -9.79 -3.02 19.88
N LEU A 231 -10.03 -1.72 20.03
CA LEU A 231 -10.95 -0.95 19.18
C LEU A 231 -10.46 -0.87 17.73
N TYR A 232 -9.16 -0.74 17.52
CA TYR A 232 -8.55 -0.77 16.19
C TYR A 232 -8.76 -2.13 15.51
N GLU A 233 -8.55 -3.23 16.22
CA GLU A 233 -8.78 -4.59 15.72
C GLU A 233 -10.25 -4.82 15.32
N ASP A 234 -11.19 -4.31 16.12
CA ASP A 234 -12.63 -4.40 15.82
C ASP A 234 -13.00 -3.60 14.56
N ARG A 235 -12.47 -2.38 14.39
CA ARG A 235 -12.65 -1.56 13.17
C ARG A 235 -12.09 -2.28 11.94
N MET A 236 -10.89 -2.85 12.05
CA MET A 236 -10.29 -3.62 10.97
C MET A 236 -11.15 -4.83 10.59
N ALA A 237 -11.66 -5.57 11.57
CA ALA A 237 -12.54 -6.70 11.32
C ALA A 237 -13.83 -6.30 10.58
N ARG A 238 -14.45 -5.16 10.94
CA ARG A 238 -15.62 -4.60 10.24
C ARG A 238 -15.30 -4.26 8.77
N LEU A 239 -14.18 -3.61 8.52
CA LEU A 239 -13.72 -3.26 7.17
C LEU A 239 -13.40 -4.52 6.35
N MET A 240 -12.68 -5.49 6.92
CA MET A 240 -12.38 -6.76 6.25
C MET A 240 -13.65 -7.55 5.95
N ALA A 241 -14.64 -7.55 6.84
CA ALA A 241 -15.90 -8.22 6.59
C ALA A 241 -16.66 -7.67 5.37
N VAL A 242 -16.63 -6.34 5.16
CA VAL A 242 -17.18 -5.72 3.95
C VAL A 242 -16.42 -6.21 2.71
N MET A 243 -15.09 -6.23 2.76
CA MET A 243 -14.28 -6.69 1.63
C MET A 243 -14.50 -8.18 1.33
N ILE A 244 -14.62 -9.01 2.36
CA ILE A 244 -14.99 -10.43 2.21
C ILE A 244 -16.36 -10.57 1.55
N GLY A 245 -17.34 -9.78 1.97
CA GLY A 245 -18.68 -9.81 1.38
C GLY A 245 -18.75 -9.37 -0.09
N ILE A 246 -17.76 -8.61 -0.58
CA ILE A 246 -17.73 -8.08 -1.95
C ILE A 246 -16.80 -8.89 -2.88
N PHE A 247 -15.62 -9.27 -2.38
CA PHE A 247 -14.56 -9.87 -3.21
C PHE A 247 -14.22 -11.30 -2.81
N ASP A 248 -14.48 -11.68 -1.55
CA ASP A 248 -14.21 -13.00 -0.97
C ASP A 248 -12.79 -13.52 -1.25
N PRO A 249 -11.74 -12.80 -0.80
CA PRO A 249 -10.36 -13.17 -1.09
C PRO A 249 -9.94 -14.42 -0.31
N ASP A 250 -9.08 -15.26 -0.91
CA ASP A 250 -8.44 -16.39 -0.20
C ASP A 250 -7.55 -15.89 0.94
N ALA A 251 -6.87 -14.75 0.71
CA ALA A 251 -6.01 -14.13 1.73
C ALA A 251 -6.10 -12.59 1.72
N ILE A 252 -6.00 -12.02 2.91
CA ILE A 252 -5.79 -10.60 3.16
C ILE A 252 -4.37 -10.44 3.70
N ILE A 253 -3.55 -9.60 3.07
CA ILE A 253 -2.14 -9.42 3.45
C ILE A 253 -1.94 -8.00 3.96
N LEU A 254 -1.41 -7.87 5.17
CA LEU A 254 -1.15 -6.59 5.79
C LEU A 254 0.28 -6.13 5.53
N GLY A 255 0.44 -4.88 5.13
CA GLY A 255 1.71 -4.19 4.93
C GLY A 255 1.72 -2.81 5.59
N GLY A 256 2.86 -2.14 5.50
CA GLY A 256 3.11 -0.87 6.19
C GLY A 256 3.48 -1.03 7.67
N GLY A 257 3.83 0.07 8.34
CA GLY A 257 4.38 0.05 9.70
C GLY A 257 3.48 -0.64 10.73
N MET A 258 2.16 -0.42 10.66
CA MET A 258 1.20 -1.02 11.58
C MET A 258 1.04 -2.53 11.38
N SER A 259 1.43 -3.10 10.24
CA SER A 259 1.41 -4.55 10.02
C SER A 259 2.38 -5.33 10.89
N ASN A 260 3.31 -4.65 11.56
CA ASN A 260 4.24 -5.28 12.51
C ASN A 260 3.63 -5.58 13.89
N ILE A 261 2.37 -5.26 14.10
CA ILE A 261 1.66 -5.52 15.38
C ILE A 261 1.14 -6.96 15.38
N ASP A 262 1.87 -7.86 16.02
CA ASP A 262 1.62 -9.31 15.96
C ASP A 262 0.24 -9.73 16.48
N ARG A 263 -0.33 -8.99 17.44
CA ARG A 263 -1.67 -9.29 17.98
C ARG A 263 -2.78 -9.20 16.91
N PHE A 264 -2.59 -8.44 15.83
CA PHE A 264 -3.55 -8.34 14.74
C PHE A 264 -3.82 -9.68 14.06
N TYR A 265 -2.78 -10.48 13.83
CA TYR A 265 -2.89 -11.79 13.17
C TYR A 265 -3.58 -12.85 14.02
N LYS A 266 -3.64 -12.63 15.32
CA LYS A 266 -4.34 -13.50 16.27
C LYS A 266 -5.78 -13.06 16.50
N ASN A 267 -5.99 -11.76 16.71
CA ASN A 267 -7.26 -11.22 17.20
C ASN A 267 -8.24 -10.91 16.06
N ILE A 268 -7.80 -10.23 14.98
CA ILE A 268 -8.68 -9.79 13.91
C ILE A 268 -9.43 -10.96 13.25
N PRO A 269 -8.80 -12.11 12.91
CA PRO A 269 -9.54 -13.24 12.33
C PRO A 269 -10.70 -13.74 13.19
N SER A 270 -10.58 -13.67 14.51
CA SER A 270 -11.63 -14.10 15.44
C SER A 270 -12.81 -13.12 15.52
N LEU A 271 -12.59 -11.86 15.11
CA LEU A 271 -13.62 -10.80 15.13
C LEU A 271 -14.41 -10.72 13.83
N ILE A 272 -13.81 -11.08 12.68
CA ILE A 272 -14.42 -10.98 11.35
C ILE A 272 -15.80 -11.68 11.28
N PRO A 273 -15.99 -12.91 11.82
CA PRO A 273 -17.28 -13.60 11.75
C PRO A 273 -18.46 -12.86 12.38
N LYS A 274 -18.21 -11.91 13.27
CA LYS A 274 -19.27 -11.07 13.87
C LYS A 274 -19.96 -10.17 12.85
N TYR A 275 -19.28 -9.86 11.75
CA TYR A 275 -19.66 -8.83 10.76
C TYR A 275 -19.91 -9.40 9.37
N THR A 276 -19.63 -10.68 9.14
CA THR A 276 -19.91 -11.37 7.89
C THR A 276 -21.26 -12.07 7.94
N PHE A 277 -21.83 -12.35 6.76
CA PHE A 277 -23.06 -13.16 6.67
C PHE A 277 -22.83 -14.62 7.08
N SER A 278 -21.61 -15.12 6.94
CA SER A 278 -21.22 -16.48 7.34
C SER A 278 -20.60 -16.50 8.73
N ASN A 279 -20.98 -17.48 9.55
CA ASN A 279 -20.37 -17.73 10.87
C ASN A 279 -18.94 -18.31 10.74
N LYS A 280 -18.56 -18.77 9.54
CA LYS A 280 -17.27 -19.38 9.26
C LYS A 280 -16.59 -18.61 8.13
N VAL A 281 -15.43 -18.07 8.41
CA VAL A 281 -14.60 -17.32 7.45
C VAL A 281 -13.29 -18.07 7.24
N GLU A 282 -13.02 -18.44 5.99
CA GLU A 282 -11.82 -19.20 5.58
C GLU A 282 -10.67 -18.27 5.16
N THR A 283 -10.97 -17.01 4.83
CA THR A 283 -10.00 -16.01 4.42
C THR A 283 -8.86 -15.89 5.43
N LYS A 284 -7.61 -16.02 4.98
CA LYS A 284 -6.43 -15.90 5.83
C LYS A 284 -6.01 -14.44 5.99
N VAL A 285 -5.63 -14.05 7.20
CA VAL A 285 -5.00 -12.74 7.46
C VAL A 285 -3.52 -12.97 7.69
N LEU A 286 -2.67 -12.47 6.78
CA LEU A 286 -1.25 -12.78 6.72
C LEU A 286 -0.40 -11.52 6.86
N LYS A 287 0.79 -11.66 7.45
CA LYS A 287 1.84 -10.65 7.44
C LYS A 287 2.55 -10.67 6.08
N ASN A 288 2.89 -9.49 5.56
CA ASN A 288 3.69 -9.38 4.35
C ASN A 288 5.06 -10.07 4.51
N LEU A 289 5.60 -10.57 3.39
CA LEU A 289 6.88 -11.28 3.39
C LEU A 289 8.07 -10.34 3.17
N HIS A 290 7.92 -9.33 2.31
CA HIS A 290 9.04 -8.50 1.84
C HIS A 290 9.21 -7.19 2.62
N GLY A 291 8.34 -6.92 3.61
CA GLY A 291 8.44 -5.72 4.44
C GLY A 291 8.38 -4.44 3.60
N ASP A 292 9.33 -3.52 3.86
CA ASP A 292 9.43 -2.24 3.15
C ASP A 292 9.78 -2.39 1.65
N SER A 293 10.20 -3.58 1.22
CA SER A 293 10.55 -3.83 -0.19
C SER A 293 9.37 -4.24 -1.05
N SER A 294 8.19 -4.51 -0.47
CA SER A 294 7.06 -5.05 -1.24
C SER A 294 6.62 -4.11 -2.37
N GLY A 295 6.55 -2.79 -2.14
CA GLY A 295 6.17 -1.81 -3.15
C GLY A 295 7.10 -1.81 -4.35
N VAL A 296 8.41 -1.67 -4.11
CA VAL A 296 9.41 -1.61 -5.18
C VAL A 296 9.55 -2.95 -5.94
N ARG A 297 9.37 -4.10 -5.25
CA ARG A 297 9.32 -5.42 -5.90
C ARG A 297 8.11 -5.55 -6.81
N GLY A 298 6.94 -5.12 -6.32
CA GLY A 298 5.70 -5.16 -7.10
C GLY A 298 5.78 -4.31 -8.36
N ALA A 299 6.46 -3.17 -8.31
CA ALA A 299 6.75 -2.38 -9.50
C ALA A 299 7.55 -3.19 -10.53
N ALA A 300 8.60 -3.94 -10.13
CA ALA A 300 9.32 -4.83 -11.04
C ALA A 300 8.42 -5.92 -11.62
N TRP A 301 7.50 -6.47 -10.83
CA TRP A 301 6.56 -7.51 -11.25
C TRP A 301 5.46 -7.04 -12.20
N LEU A 302 5.32 -5.75 -12.47
CA LEU A 302 4.38 -5.26 -13.49
C LEU A 302 4.60 -5.87 -14.88
N TRP A 303 5.78 -6.43 -15.13
CA TRP A 303 6.15 -7.08 -16.40
C TRP A 303 6.02 -8.62 -16.38
N ASN A 304 5.44 -9.19 -15.32
CA ASN A 304 5.40 -10.65 -15.17
C ASN A 304 4.41 -11.36 -16.13
N ASN A 305 3.33 -10.71 -16.53
CA ASN A 305 2.21 -11.29 -17.29
C ASN A 305 2.17 -10.82 -18.75
N VAL A 306 3.29 -10.80 -19.45
CA VAL A 306 3.34 -10.39 -20.88
C VAL A 306 3.93 -11.49 -21.73
#